data_48761c22ba3b54be0e34db63228b11d9
#
_entry.id   48761c22ba3b54be0e34db63228b11d9
#
_cell.length_a   1.000
_cell.length_b   1.000
_cell.length_c   1.000
_cell.angle_alpha   90.00
_cell.angle_beta   90.00
_cell.angle_gamma   90.00
#
_symmetry.space_group_name_H-M   'P 1'
#
loop_
_entity.id
_entity.type
_entity.pdbx_description
1 polymer ?
#
loop_
_entity_poly.entity_id
_entity_poly.type
_entity_poly.pdbx_seq_one_letter_code
_entity_poly.pdbx_strand_id
1 'polypeptide(L)'
;MRSQLTEDMHTVQQMLKKQPSLLRKLTNVAEIKDFEPASALQYLNQQMQKDFPALDTTDYEIRYVHESMEDFLSPAFYLTPPLDTGSPNVIYINRAGSRSNLELFTTLSHEGFPGHLYQTVFFGKTQPDDIRYLITSGGYVEGWATYVESYGYQYAASLLSDKAAADITALMWKNRSINLCIYSLLDTGIHLSLIHISEPTRLALI
;
A
#
# COMPACT_ATOMS: atom_id res chain seq x y z
N MET A 1 -16.72 5.56 3.78
CA MET A 1 -16.64 4.58 2.68
C MET A 1 -17.57 4.88 1.50
N ARG A 2 -18.91 4.86 1.62
CA ARG A 2 -19.80 5.11 0.46
C ARG A 2 -19.56 6.45 -0.22
N SER A 3 -19.40 7.52 0.54
CA SER A 3 -19.07 8.85 0.01
C SER A 3 -17.73 8.86 -0.72
N GLN A 4 -16.70 8.26 -0.14
CA GLN A 4 -15.38 8.14 -0.76
C GLN A 4 -15.44 7.35 -2.08
N LEU A 5 -16.16 6.21 -2.07
CA LEU A 5 -16.35 5.40 -3.29
C LEU A 5 -17.01 6.22 -4.41
N THR A 6 -18.09 6.95 -4.09
CA THR A 6 -18.80 7.78 -5.06
C THR A 6 -17.93 8.91 -5.60
N GLU A 7 -17.16 9.56 -4.73
CA GLU A 7 -16.23 10.63 -5.11
C GLU A 7 -15.11 10.12 -6.01
N ASP A 8 -14.50 8.98 -5.66
CA ASP A 8 -13.43 8.38 -6.47
C ASP A 8 -13.94 7.92 -7.82
N MET A 9 -15.10 7.28 -7.90
CA MET A 9 -15.74 6.90 -9.17
C MET A 9 -16.03 8.12 -10.05
N HIS A 10 -16.55 9.20 -9.46
CA HIS A 10 -16.82 10.44 -10.20
C HIS A 10 -15.51 11.06 -10.71
N THR A 11 -14.47 11.10 -9.89
CA THR A 11 -13.15 11.60 -10.28
C THR A 11 -12.57 10.81 -11.45
N VAL A 12 -12.61 9.47 -11.36
CA VAL A 12 -12.14 8.59 -12.47
C VAL A 12 -12.92 8.86 -13.75
N GLN A 13 -14.25 8.97 -13.68
CA GLN A 13 -15.07 9.29 -14.86
C GLN A 13 -14.68 10.63 -15.48
N GLN A 14 -14.44 11.66 -14.67
CA GLN A 14 -14.00 12.97 -15.15
C GLN A 14 -12.62 12.91 -15.82
N MET A 15 -11.65 12.23 -15.18
CA MET A 15 -10.32 12.05 -15.74
C MET A 15 -10.36 11.35 -17.09
N LEU A 16 -11.12 10.26 -17.22
CA LEU A 16 -11.25 9.50 -18.45
C LEU A 16 -12.03 10.26 -19.53
N LYS A 17 -13.02 11.08 -19.16
CA LYS A 17 -13.71 11.99 -20.12
C LYS A 17 -12.77 13.06 -20.66
N LYS A 18 -11.93 13.63 -19.80
CA LYS A 18 -10.95 14.66 -20.18
C LYS A 18 -9.82 14.09 -21.02
N GLN A 19 -9.36 12.89 -20.70
CA GLN A 19 -8.24 12.24 -21.37
C GLN A 19 -8.48 10.72 -21.55
N PRO A 20 -9.23 10.31 -22.59
CA PRO A 20 -9.57 8.90 -22.82
C PRO A 20 -8.36 7.97 -23.01
N SER A 21 -7.22 8.51 -23.45
CA SER A 21 -5.97 7.76 -23.61
C SER A 21 -5.40 7.20 -22.30
N LEU A 22 -5.80 7.73 -21.14
CA LEU A 22 -5.36 7.24 -19.83
C LEU A 22 -5.75 5.77 -19.62
N LEU A 23 -6.93 5.34 -20.07
CA LEU A 23 -7.36 3.94 -19.93
C LEU A 23 -6.36 2.98 -20.60
N ARG A 24 -5.87 3.33 -21.80
CA ARG A 24 -4.86 2.52 -22.50
C ARG A 24 -3.50 2.55 -21.79
N LYS A 25 -3.17 3.65 -21.11
CA LYS A 25 -1.92 3.77 -20.34
C LYS A 25 -1.94 2.95 -19.04
N LEU A 26 -3.11 2.70 -18.46
CA LEU A 26 -3.26 1.80 -17.32
C LEU A 26 -2.98 0.33 -17.68
N THR A 27 -3.32 -0.09 -18.89
CA THR A 27 -3.06 -1.48 -19.35
C THR A 27 -1.61 -1.69 -19.76
N ASN A 28 -0.93 -0.64 -20.19
CA ASN A 28 0.50 -0.61 -20.51
C ASN A 28 1.21 0.21 -19.43
N VAL A 29 1.34 -0.39 -18.24
CA VAL A 29 1.90 0.30 -17.07
C VAL A 29 3.27 0.86 -17.39
N ALA A 30 3.44 2.18 -17.17
CA ALA A 30 4.73 2.82 -17.33
C ALA A 30 5.72 2.28 -16.29
N GLU A 31 6.87 1.84 -16.77
CA GLU A 31 7.94 1.33 -15.93
C GLU A 31 8.79 2.47 -15.38
N ILE A 32 9.22 2.35 -14.12
CA ILE A 32 10.26 3.20 -13.54
C ILE A 32 11.60 2.73 -14.10
N LYS A 33 12.34 3.63 -14.73
CA LYS A 33 13.66 3.31 -15.30
C LYS A 33 14.66 3.00 -14.21
N ASP A 34 15.56 2.06 -14.49
CA ASP A 34 16.67 1.68 -13.60
C ASP A 34 16.20 1.39 -12.16
N PHE A 35 15.04 0.73 -12.03
CA PHE A 35 14.42 0.45 -10.76
C PHE A 35 15.23 -0.55 -9.93
N GLU A 36 15.62 -0.11 -8.73
CA GLU A 36 16.31 -0.90 -7.71
C GLU A 36 15.58 -0.74 -6.37
N PRO A 37 15.16 -1.81 -5.70
CA PRO A 37 14.39 -1.71 -4.46
C PRO A 37 15.07 -0.89 -3.35
N ALA A 38 16.38 -1.03 -3.19
CA ALA A 38 17.13 -0.25 -2.20
C ALA A 38 17.09 1.25 -2.51
N SER A 39 17.29 1.61 -3.78
CA SER A 39 17.21 3.00 -4.24
C SER A 39 15.79 3.56 -4.13
N ALA A 40 14.77 2.72 -4.39
CA ALA A 40 13.37 3.10 -4.22
C ALA A 40 13.03 3.41 -2.76
N LEU A 41 13.48 2.60 -1.80
CA LEU A 41 13.29 2.86 -0.37
C LEU A 41 14.02 4.13 0.11
N GLN A 42 15.24 4.36 -0.37
CA GLN A 42 15.98 5.60 -0.08
C GLN A 42 15.23 6.83 -0.63
N TYR A 43 14.76 6.74 -1.87
CA TYR A 43 13.97 7.80 -2.48
C TYR A 43 12.67 8.07 -1.71
N LEU A 44 11.92 7.03 -1.34
CA LEU A 44 10.70 7.14 -0.53
C LEU A 44 10.99 7.82 0.81
N ASN A 45 12.06 7.41 1.51
CA ASN A 45 12.47 8.04 2.77
C ASN A 45 12.82 9.53 2.61
N GLN A 46 13.44 9.91 1.51
CA GLN A 46 13.72 11.32 1.21
C GLN A 46 12.45 12.12 0.88
N GLN A 47 11.56 11.55 0.05
CA GLN A 47 10.33 12.24 -0.34
C GLN A 47 9.39 12.44 0.83
N MET A 48 9.22 11.42 1.68
CA MET A 48 8.30 11.48 2.81
C MET A 48 8.63 12.61 3.81
N GLN A 49 9.89 13.04 3.91
CA GLN A 49 10.30 14.12 4.81
C GLN A 49 9.67 15.48 4.48
N LYS A 50 9.06 15.60 3.30
CA LYS A 50 8.29 16.81 2.90
C LYS A 50 6.89 16.83 3.53
N ASP A 51 6.36 15.68 3.84
CA ASP A 51 4.97 15.50 4.23
C ASP A 51 4.82 14.93 5.65
N PHE A 52 5.84 14.25 6.17
CA PHE A 52 5.86 13.58 7.46
C PHE A 52 7.10 13.95 8.29
N PRO A 53 7.02 13.85 9.64
CA PRO A 53 8.19 14.07 10.50
C PRO A 53 9.36 13.16 10.12
N ALA A 54 10.55 13.73 10.04
CA ALA A 54 11.76 12.97 9.73
C ALA A 54 12.10 11.97 10.84
N LEU A 55 12.65 10.82 10.45
CA LEU A 55 13.37 9.91 11.33
C LEU A 55 14.86 10.21 11.23
N ASP A 56 15.59 10.25 12.37
CA ASP A 56 17.02 10.56 12.37
C ASP A 56 17.81 9.51 11.62
N THR A 57 17.68 8.27 12.07
CA THR A 57 18.26 7.09 11.41
C THR A 57 17.31 5.91 11.60
N THR A 58 17.18 5.08 10.59
CA THR A 58 16.41 3.84 10.65
C THR A 58 17.27 2.74 10.06
N ASP A 59 17.71 1.82 10.92
CA ASP A 59 18.39 0.62 10.46
C ASP A 59 17.36 -0.37 9.94
N TYR A 60 17.54 -0.78 8.71
CA TYR A 60 16.75 -1.84 8.08
C TYR A 60 17.59 -2.63 7.07
N GLU A 61 17.21 -3.86 6.89
CA GLU A 61 17.77 -4.76 5.89
C GLU A 61 16.74 -5.07 4.82
N ILE A 62 17.23 -5.27 3.60
CA ILE A 62 16.44 -5.83 2.51
C ILE A 62 16.86 -7.29 2.37
N ARG A 63 15.88 -8.16 2.42
CA ARG A 63 16.04 -9.59 2.16
C ARG A 63 15.11 -10.04 1.06
N TYR A 64 15.47 -11.11 0.40
CA TYR A 64 14.64 -11.70 -0.65
C TYR A 64 13.95 -12.94 -0.14
N VAL A 65 12.72 -13.13 -0.58
CA VAL A 65 11.95 -14.35 -0.33
C VAL A 65 12.65 -15.52 -0.99
N HIS A 66 12.63 -16.69 -0.34
CA HIS A 66 13.16 -17.91 -0.92
C HIS A 66 12.26 -18.36 -2.09
N GLU A 67 12.84 -18.83 -3.18
CA GLU A 67 12.14 -19.21 -4.43
C GLU A 67 10.93 -20.12 -4.18
N SER A 68 11.03 -21.08 -3.27
CA SER A 68 9.93 -21.99 -2.94
C SER A 68 8.70 -21.32 -2.28
N MET A 69 8.81 -20.06 -1.87
CA MET A 69 7.76 -19.29 -1.19
C MET A 69 7.19 -18.18 -2.07
N GLU A 70 7.80 -17.91 -3.23
CA GLU A 70 7.45 -16.77 -4.07
C GLU A 70 5.99 -16.80 -4.54
N ASP A 71 5.46 -17.96 -4.87
CA ASP A 71 4.07 -18.14 -5.34
C ASP A 71 3.00 -17.84 -4.26
N PHE A 72 3.40 -17.79 -2.99
CA PHE A 72 2.48 -17.70 -1.85
C PHE A 72 2.55 -16.35 -1.12
N LEU A 73 3.52 -15.50 -1.45
CA LEU A 73 3.77 -14.28 -0.70
C LEU A 73 3.53 -13.01 -1.54
N SER A 74 3.20 -11.94 -0.82
CA SER A 74 3.04 -10.59 -1.38
C SER A 74 4.32 -10.11 -2.09
N PRO A 75 4.24 -9.09 -2.96
CA PRO A 75 5.40 -8.52 -3.64
C PRO A 75 6.50 -8.02 -2.71
N ALA A 76 6.12 -7.48 -1.55
CA ALA A 76 7.01 -7.19 -0.44
C ALA A 76 6.23 -7.25 0.87
N PHE A 77 6.92 -7.37 2.00
CA PHE A 77 6.34 -7.27 3.34
C PHE A 77 7.40 -6.88 4.37
N TYR A 78 6.97 -6.12 5.37
CA TYR A 78 7.77 -5.73 6.50
C TYR A 78 7.53 -6.69 7.67
N LEU A 79 8.61 -7.16 8.31
CA LEU A 79 8.53 -7.91 9.56
C LEU A 79 8.99 -7.03 10.71
N THR A 80 8.06 -6.80 11.64
CA THR A 80 8.36 -6.11 12.90
C THR A 80 9.36 -6.94 13.70
N PRO A 81 10.51 -6.36 14.11
CA PRO A 81 11.51 -7.08 14.89
C PRO A 81 10.96 -7.39 16.29
N PRO A 82 11.45 -8.46 16.95
CA PRO A 82 11.17 -8.71 18.36
C PRO A 82 11.67 -7.55 19.22
N LEU A 83 10.92 -7.22 20.27
CA LEU A 83 11.18 -6.05 21.13
C LEU A 83 12.50 -6.15 21.92
N ASP A 84 12.92 -7.35 22.25
CA ASP A 84 14.00 -7.64 23.21
C ASP A 84 15.32 -8.11 22.56
N THR A 85 15.36 -8.27 21.24
CA THR A 85 16.52 -8.89 20.56
C THR A 85 17.44 -7.90 19.87
N GLY A 86 17.06 -6.63 19.73
CA GLY A 86 17.82 -5.65 18.94
C GLY A 86 17.98 -6.02 17.47
N SER A 87 17.13 -6.91 16.97
CA SER A 87 17.13 -7.33 15.58
C SER A 87 16.83 -6.15 14.67
N PRO A 88 17.48 -6.05 13.49
CA PRO A 88 17.17 -5.00 12.52
C PRO A 88 15.74 -5.14 11.99
N ASN A 89 15.16 -4.03 11.56
CA ASN A 89 13.97 -4.05 10.74
C ASN A 89 14.26 -4.74 9.41
N VAL A 90 13.35 -5.57 8.91
CA VAL A 90 13.57 -6.29 7.66
C VAL A 90 12.38 -6.09 6.71
N ILE A 91 12.69 -5.66 5.49
CA ILE A 91 11.75 -5.67 4.38
C ILE A 91 12.12 -6.85 3.47
N TYR A 92 11.19 -7.78 3.32
CA TYR A 92 11.32 -8.89 2.39
C TYR A 92 10.74 -8.52 1.03
N ILE A 93 11.44 -8.88 -0.02
CA ILE A 93 11.03 -8.66 -1.41
C ILE A 93 10.85 -10.00 -2.10
N ASN A 94 9.69 -10.17 -2.70
CA ASN A 94 9.36 -11.30 -3.55
C ASN A 94 9.64 -10.92 -5.01
N ARG A 95 10.61 -11.60 -5.65
CA ARG A 95 11.01 -11.30 -7.03
C ARG A 95 9.94 -11.65 -8.06
N ALA A 96 9.11 -12.64 -7.78
CA ALA A 96 8.02 -13.07 -8.66
C ALA A 96 6.68 -12.37 -8.35
N GLY A 97 6.58 -11.67 -7.21
CA GLY A 97 5.31 -11.22 -6.66
C GLY A 97 4.70 -9.97 -7.30
N SER A 98 5.43 -9.19 -8.10
CA SER A 98 4.93 -7.95 -8.69
C SER A 98 4.77 -8.04 -10.20
N ARG A 99 3.71 -7.41 -10.73
CA ARG A 99 3.42 -7.33 -12.17
C ARG A 99 4.23 -6.24 -12.88
N SER A 100 4.71 -5.26 -12.11
CA SER A 100 5.51 -4.14 -12.62
C SER A 100 6.37 -3.56 -11.50
N ASN A 101 7.42 -2.84 -11.86
CA ASN A 101 8.26 -2.17 -10.87
C ASN A 101 7.54 -0.97 -10.21
N LEU A 102 6.53 -0.39 -10.85
CA LEU A 102 5.68 0.62 -10.22
C LEU A 102 4.79 0.01 -9.12
N GLU A 103 4.25 -1.20 -9.33
CA GLU A 103 3.53 -1.93 -8.28
C GLU A 103 4.45 -2.24 -7.09
N LEU A 104 5.66 -2.71 -7.34
CA LEU A 104 6.63 -2.94 -6.27
C LEU A 104 7.00 -1.64 -5.56
N PHE A 105 7.18 -0.52 -6.28
CA PHE A 105 7.45 0.79 -5.67
C PHE A 105 6.34 1.21 -4.70
N THR A 106 5.07 1.10 -5.10
CA THR A 106 3.95 1.46 -4.23
C THR A 106 3.78 0.49 -3.06
N THR A 107 4.09 -0.80 -3.25
CA THR A 107 4.18 -1.78 -2.15
C THR A 107 5.31 -1.42 -1.19
N LEU A 108 6.48 -1.02 -1.66
CA LEU A 108 7.58 -0.55 -0.80
C LEU A 108 7.22 0.74 -0.05
N SER A 109 6.33 1.58 -0.59
CA SER A 109 5.77 2.71 0.15
C SER A 109 4.87 2.26 1.29
N HIS A 110 4.06 1.23 1.09
CA HIS A 110 3.20 0.61 2.11
C HIS A 110 4.01 -0.08 3.20
N GLU A 111 5.00 -0.89 2.83
CA GLU A 111 5.79 -1.70 3.76
C GLU A 111 6.92 -0.90 4.43
N GLY A 112 7.52 0.05 3.71
CA GLY A 112 8.70 0.79 4.13
C GLY A 112 8.39 2.21 4.56
N PHE A 113 8.60 3.16 3.64
CA PHE A 113 8.50 4.60 3.88
C PHE A 113 7.43 5.25 2.97
N PRO A 114 6.44 5.95 3.57
CA PRO A 114 6.18 6.20 4.99
C PRO A 114 5.27 5.17 5.67
N GLY A 115 5.23 3.91 5.19
CA GLY A 115 4.33 2.86 5.63
C GLY A 115 4.68 2.19 6.96
N HIS A 116 4.59 0.87 7.01
CA HIS A 116 4.72 0.07 8.24
C HIS A 116 6.05 0.26 8.97
N LEU A 117 7.17 0.24 8.27
CA LEU A 117 8.48 0.44 8.86
C LEU A 117 8.57 1.81 9.54
N TYR A 118 8.18 2.87 8.84
CA TYR A 118 8.16 4.21 9.40
C TYR A 118 7.25 4.30 10.63
N GLN A 119 6.01 3.79 10.53
CA GLN A 119 5.04 3.80 11.62
C GLN A 119 5.60 3.12 12.87
N THR A 120 6.20 1.93 12.71
CA THR A 120 6.76 1.13 13.82
C THR A 120 7.92 1.86 14.50
N VAL A 121 8.87 2.36 13.71
CA VAL A 121 10.04 3.08 14.25
C VAL A 121 9.64 4.40 14.90
N PHE A 122 8.72 5.15 14.28
CA PHE A 122 8.22 6.40 14.84
C PHE A 122 7.46 6.17 16.13
N PHE A 123 6.62 5.14 16.20
CA PHE A 123 5.93 4.74 17.41
C PHE A 123 6.92 4.35 18.51
N GLY A 124 7.96 3.57 18.21
CA GLY A 124 9.01 3.19 19.17
C GLY A 124 9.74 4.39 19.79
N LYS A 125 9.95 5.47 19.02
CA LYS A 125 10.56 6.72 19.53
C LYS A 125 9.73 7.41 20.61
N THR A 126 8.43 7.15 20.67
CA THR A 126 7.57 7.70 21.74
C THR A 126 7.73 6.97 23.07
N GLN A 127 8.55 5.91 23.12
CA GLN A 127 8.79 5.07 24.29
C GLN A 127 7.47 4.60 24.97
N PRO A 128 6.57 3.97 24.21
CA PRO A 128 5.30 3.52 24.77
C PRO A 128 5.54 2.36 25.75
N ASP A 129 4.60 2.17 26.70
CA ASP A 129 4.62 0.99 27.57
C ASP A 129 4.59 -0.30 26.75
N ASP A 130 5.31 -1.33 27.21
CA ASP A 130 5.49 -2.62 26.49
C ASP A 130 4.16 -3.26 26.08
N ILE A 131 3.12 -3.12 26.91
CA ILE A 131 1.78 -3.64 26.61
C ILE A 131 1.21 -3.11 25.30
N ARG A 132 1.61 -1.91 24.87
CA ARG A 132 1.12 -1.30 23.63
C ARG A 132 1.69 -1.96 22.38
N TYR A 133 2.79 -2.65 22.48
CA TYR A 133 3.31 -3.47 21.39
C TYR A 133 2.59 -4.81 21.27
N LEU A 134 2.00 -5.30 22.37
CA LEU A 134 1.25 -6.56 22.40
C LEU A 134 -0.21 -6.37 21.96
N ILE A 135 -0.79 -5.20 22.23
CA ILE A 135 -2.16 -4.87 21.85
C ILE A 135 -2.13 -4.12 20.52
N THR A 136 -2.21 -4.86 19.43
CA THR A 136 -2.23 -4.29 18.07
C THR A 136 -3.65 -4.14 17.57
N SER A 137 -3.88 -3.09 16.77
CA SER A 137 -5.12 -2.90 16.01
C SER A 137 -4.80 -2.95 14.52
N GLY A 138 -5.17 -4.06 13.86
CA GLY A 138 -4.96 -4.25 12.43
C GLY A 138 -5.53 -3.10 11.59
N GLY A 139 -6.73 -2.64 11.95
CA GLY A 139 -7.36 -1.50 11.26
C GLY A 139 -6.58 -0.19 11.37
N TYR A 140 -5.86 0.03 12.49
CA TYR A 140 -5.00 1.20 12.64
C TYR A 140 -3.69 1.04 11.86
N VAL A 141 -3.07 -0.14 11.93
CA VAL A 141 -1.79 -0.44 11.27
C VAL A 141 -1.97 -0.40 9.75
N GLU A 142 -2.93 -1.15 9.23
CA GLU A 142 -3.23 -1.20 7.80
C GLU A 142 -3.85 0.10 7.28
N GLY A 143 -4.65 0.76 8.12
CA GLY A 143 -5.25 2.05 7.78
C GLY A 143 -4.21 3.13 7.56
N TRP A 144 -3.14 3.17 8.38
CA TRP A 144 -1.99 4.05 8.16
C TRP A 144 -1.29 3.73 6.84
N ALA A 145 -0.87 2.47 6.65
CA ALA A 145 -0.16 2.06 5.45
C ALA A 145 -0.97 2.32 4.16
N THR A 146 -2.27 2.05 4.19
CA THR A 146 -3.18 2.38 3.10
C THR A 146 -3.29 3.89 2.86
N TYR A 147 -3.38 4.70 3.92
CA TYR A 147 -3.42 6.15 3.79
C TYR A 147 -2.17 6.68 3.09
N VAL A 148 -1.00 6.21 3.48
CA VAL A 148 0.27 6.69 2.92
C VAL A 148 0.59 6.11 1.53
N GLU A 149 -0.07 5.04 1.09
CA GLU A 149 0.00 4.58 -0.31
C GLU A 149 -0.32 5.74 -1.28
N SER A 150 -1.27 6.62 -0.92
CA SER A 150 -1.63 7.78 -1.75
C SER A 150 -0.44 8.69 -2.04
N TYR A 151 0.44 8.86 -1.06
CA TYR A 151 1.69 9.61 -1.22
C TYR A 151 2.71 8.82 -2.06
N GLY A 152 2.80 7.50 -1.87
CA GLY A 152 3.62 6.63 -2.72
C GLY A 152 3.29 6.78 -4.20
N TYR A 153 2.01 6.80 -4.56
CA TYR A 153 1.58 7.08 -5.94
C TYR A 153 1.98 8.48 -6.42
N GLN A 154 1.89 9.50 -5.57
CA GLN A 154 2.32 10.86 -5.91
C GLN A 154 3.84 10.92 -6.12
N TYR A 155 4.63 10.28 -5.25
CA TYR A 155 6.09 10.24 -5.37
C TYR A 155 6.52 9.49 -6.64
N ALA A 156 5.84 8.42 -7.00
CA ALA A 156 6.09 7.66 -8.22
C ALA A 156 5.95 8.50 -9.51
N ALA A 157 5.06 9.50 -9.50
CA ALA A 157 4.83 10.35 -10.67
C ALA A 157 6.12 11.03 -11.19
N SER A 158 7.02 11.38 -10.27
CA SER A 158 8.31 12.03 -10.63
C SER A 158 9.33 11.07 -11.24
N LEU A 159 9.12 9.76 -11.10
CA LEU A 159 10.02 8.71 -11.61
C LEU A 159 9.62 8.20 -13.00
N LEU A 160 8.40 8.52 -13.43
CA LEU A 160 7.89 8.11 -14.73
C LEU A 160 8.27 9.11 -15.82
N SER A 161 8.66 8.60 -16.98
CA SER A 161 9.03 9.45 -18.13
C SER A 161 7.83 9.96 -18.93
N ASP A 162 6.60 9.53 -18.61
CA ASP A 162 5.40 9.94 -19.33
C ASP A 162 4.94 11.35 -18.92
N LYS A 163 4.57 12.18 -19.90
CA LYS A 163 4.04 13.54 -19.62
C LYS A 163 2.74 13.54 -18.80
N ALA A 164 2.00 12.43 -18.82
CA ALA A 164 0.79 12.22 -18.03
C ALA A 164 1.06 11.43 -16.74
N ALA A 165 2.30 11.35 -16.27
CA ALA A 165 2.69 10.55 -15.11
C ALA A 165 1.82 10.84 -13.87
N ALA A 166 1.58 12.10 -13.56
CA ALA A 166 0.74 12.50 -12.44
C ALA A 166 -0.72 12.02 -12.59
N ASP A 167 -1.28 12.11 -13.80
CA ASP A 167 -2.64 11.62 -14.06
C ASP A 167 -2.72 10.08 -14.01
N ILE A 168 -1.68 9.40 -14.52
CA ILE A 168 -1.58 7.94 -14.48
C ILE A 168 -1.54 7.44 -13.04
N THR A 169 -0.63 7.96 -12.21
CA THR A 169 -0.49 7.54 -10.82
C THR A 169 -1.71 7.92 -9.97
N ALA A 170 -2.30 9.10 -10.20
CA ALA A 170 -3.54 9.50 -9.56
C ALA A 170 -4.70 8.56 -9.92
N LEU A 171 -4.83 8.18 -11.19
CA LEU A 171 -5.86 7.24 -11.64
C LEU A 171 -5.64 5.82 -11.04
N MET A 172 -4.40 5.36 -10.95
CA MET A 172 -4.05 4.09 -10.30
C MET A 172 -4.42 4.10 -8.82
N TRP A 173 -4.10 5.18 -8.10
CA TRP A 173 -4.51 5.34 -6.71
C TRP A 173 -6.04 5.32 -6.55
N LYS A 174 -6.77 6.07 -7.39
CA LYS A 174 -8.24 6.07 -7.35
C LYS A 174 -8.82 4.68 -7.60
N ASN A 175 -8.28 3.93 -8.55
CA ASN A 175 -8.68 2.54 -8.77
C ASN A 175 -8.40 1.65 -7.56
N ARG A 176 -7.24 1.80 -6.91
CA ARG A 176 -6.90 1.11 -5.66
C ARG A 176 -7.91 1.45 -4.55
N SER A 177 -8.18 2.74 -4.32
CA SER A 177 -9.15 3.23 -3.35
C SER A 177 -10.57 2.70 -3.58
N ILE A 178 -11.03 2.68 -4.83
CA ILE A 178 -12.32 2.11 -5.22
C ILE A 178 -12.40 0.64 -4.81
N ASN A 179 -11.39 -0.16 -5.14
CA ASN A 179 -11.36 -1.57 -4.79
C ASN A 179 -11.38 -1.79 -3.27
N LEU A 180 -10.57 -1.04 -2.52
CA LEU A 180 -10.55 -1.09 -1.06
C LEU A 180 -11.91 -0.72 -0.46
N CYS A 181 -12.57 0.32 -0.97
CA CYS A 181 -13.92 0.69 -0.53
C CYS A 181 -14.95 -0.41 -0.81
N ILE A 182 -14.88 -1.06 -1.98
CA ILE A 182 -15.77 -2.16 -2.35
C ILE A 182 -15.56 -3.34 -1.39
N TYR A 183 -14.32 -3.79 -1.20
CA TYR A 183 -14.02 -4.90 -0.29
C TYR A 183 -14.46 -4.60 1.14
N SER A 184 -14.17 -3.40 1.65
CA SER A 184 -14.58 -2.99 2.99
C SER A 184 -16.10 -2.91 3.15
N LEU A 185 -16.84 -2.49 2.12
CA LEU A 185 -18.29 -2.45 2.15
C LEU A 185 -18.88 -3.86 2.12
N LEU A 186 -18.32 -4.77 1.34
CA LEU A 186 -18.74 -6.17 1.29
C LEU A 186 -18.45 -6.86 2.62
N ASP A 187 -17.24 -6.70 3.16
CA ASP A 187 -16.84 -7.27 4.44
C ASP A 187 -17.74 -6.78 5.59
N THR A 188 -17.92 -5.45 5.68
CA THR A 188 -18.83 -4.85 6.65
C THR A 188 -20.27 -5.34 6.47
N GLY A 189 -20.72 -5.49 5.23
CA GLY A 189 -22.04 -6.01 4.91
C GLY A 189 -22.22 -7.45 5.39
N ILE A 190 -21.25 -8.31 5.16
CA ILE A 190 -21.29 -9.73 5.55
C ILE A 190 -21.20 -9.88 7.07
N HIS A 191 -20.27 -9.17 7.72
CA HIS A 191 -19.95 -9.44 9.13
C HIS A 191 -20.75 -8.61 10.15
N LEU A 192 -21.21 -7.41 9.80
CA LEU A 192 -21.91 -6.55 10.77
C LEU A 192 -23.43 -6.49 10.61
N SER A 193 -24.00 -6.64 9.42
CA SER A 193 -25.43 -6.37 9.27
C SER A 193 -26.18 -7.24 8.29
N LEU A 194 -25.50 -8.01 7.46
CA LEU A 194 -26.11 -8.65 6.30
C LEU A 194 -25.73 -10.13 6.19
N ILE A 195 -25.51 -10.80 7.32
CA ILE A 195 -25.49 -12.26 7.42
C ILE A 195 -26.67 -12.87 6.65
N HIS A 196 -27.80 -12.17 6.62
CA HIS A 196 -29.01 -12.55 5.90
C HIS A 196 -28.94 -12.44 4.37
N ILE A 197 -27.94 -11.81 3.78
CA ILE A 197 -27.80 -11.79 2.31
C ILE A 197 -27.31 -13.15 1.79
N SER A 198 -26.54 -13.89 2.56
CA SER A 198 -26.10 -15.24 2.19
C SER A 198 -27.07 -16.35 2.64
N GLU A 199 -27.98 -16.05 3.56
CA GLU A 199 -28.95 -17.05 4.08
C GLU A 199 -30.17 -17.30 3.19
N PRO A 200 -30.74 -16.33 2.45
CA PRO A 200 -31.86 -16.62 1.55
C PRO A 200 -31.58 -17.74 0.55
N THR A 201 -30.31 -17.88 0.17
CA THR A 201 -29.90 -18.97 -0.74
C THR A 201 -29.94 -20.35 -0.06
N ARG A 202 -29.70 -20.43 1.25
CA ARG A 202 -29.80 -21.67 2.01
C ARG A 202 -31.25 -22.09 2.27
N LEU A 203 -32.09 -21.11 2.59
CA LEU A 203 -33.54 -21.38 2.83
C LEU A 203 -34.32 -21.69 1.55
N ALA A 204 -33.87 -21.23 0.39
CA ALA A 204 -34.45 -21.55 -0.90
C ALA A 204 -34.04 -22.94 -1.43
N LEU A 205 -33.15 -23.65 -0.75
CA LEU A 205 -32.65 -24.98 -1.10
C LEU A 205 -33.18 -26.10 -0.17
N ILE A 206 -34.07 -25.78 0.77
CA ILE A 206 -34.82 -26.70 1.62
C ILE A 206 -36.28 -26.68 1.20
#